data_fc4724aa16a04afea925854e2ac02d7f
#
_entry.id   fc4724aa16a04afea925854e2ac02d7f
#
_cell.length_a   1.000
_cell.length_b   1.000
_cell.length_c   1.000
_cell.angle_alpha   90.00
_cell.angle_beta   90.00
_cell.angle_gamma   90.00
#
_symmetry.space_group_name_H-M   'P 1'
#
loop_
_entity.id
_entity.type
_entity.pdbx_description
1 polymer ?
#
loop_
_entity_poly.entity_id
_entity_poly.type
_entity_poly.pdbx_seq_one_letter_code
_entity_poly.pdbx_strand_id
1 'polypeptide(L)'
;MDCTKHVYVRPPPWSDSLPTIYTITPTYKRYVQKADLTRMSNTLLHVANLHWIVVEDSKKKTTLVQDLLKKTGLNYTHLNVHILQKLTSKGSGQRNLALKWLRDNISVNDSNAGVVYFADDDNTYSLELFDEMRYTKKVSVWPVGFAGSVRYESCKVNELGKVYGWEVKASPNRTFAIDMAGFAVNLQLILSKSDVNFRLFNISHGKQETRFLKDLVTLSDLEPKAANCTKVLVWHTRTSAPPQFRSFGDPNIET
;
A
#
# COMPACT_ATOMS: atom_id res chain seq x y z
N MET A 1 -5.03 44.19 11.31
CA MET A 1 -4.15 43.07 10.97
C MET A 1 -4.96 42.08 10.17
N ASP A 2 -4.72 42.03 8.89
CA ASP A 2 -5.44 41.16 7.96
C ASP A 2 -4.87 39.76 8.12
N CYS A 3 -5.60 38.89 8.85
CA CYS A 3 -5.27 37.47 8.89
C CYS A 3 -5.61 36.85 7.56
N THR A 4 -4.68 36.89 6.61
CA THR A 4 -4.77 36.10 5.41
C THR A 4 -4.88 34.63 5.82
N LYS A 5 -6.07 34.07 5.77
CA LYS A 5 -6.30 32.65 5.95
C LYS A 5 -5.50 31.93 4.88
N HIS A 6 -4.38 31.31 5.24
CA HIS A 6 -3.69 30.39 4.37
C HIS A 6 -4.63 29.21 4.10
N VAL A 7 -5.30 29.22 2.97
CA VAL A 7 -6.12 28.09 2.52
C VAL A 7 -5.17 27.03 1.99
N TYR A 8 -4.95 25.98 2.78
CA TYR A 8 -4.24 24.80 2.33
C TYR A 8 -5.10 24.04 1.32
N VAL A 9 -4.70 24.01 0.06
CA VAL A 9 -5.38 23.21 -0.98
C VAL A 9 -5.00 21.75 -0.79
N ARG A 10 -5.99 20.91 -0.47
CA ARG A 10 -5.83 19.45 -0.29
C ARG A 10 -6.91 18.71 -1.06
N PRO A 11 -6.59 17.67 -1.84
CA PRO A 11 -5.23 17.24 -2.23
C PRO A 11 -4.51 18.32 -3.07
N PRO A 12 -3.17 18.23 -3.21
CA PRO A 12 -2.41 19.10 -4.10
C PRO A 12 -2.97 19.02 -5.53
N PRO A 13 -2.90 20.10 -6.33
CA PRO A 13 -3.34 20.08 -7.71
C PRO A 13 -2.65 18.97 -8.50
N TRP A 14 -3.40 18.35 -9.42
CA TRP A 14 -2.83 17.37 -10.35
C TRP A 14 -1.80 18.03 -11.25
N SER A 15 -0.69 17.33 -11.52
CA SER A 15 0.38 17.79 -12.40
C SER A 15 0.67 16.73 -13.47
N ASP A 16 0.61 17.09 -14.74
CA ASP A 16 0.89 16.18 -15.85
C ASP A 16 2.37 15.76 -15.91
N SER A 17 3.25 16.46 -15.21
CA SER A 17 4.69 16.13 -15.14
C SER A 17 5.07 15.12 -14.08
N LEU A 18 4.16 14.79 -13.14
CA LEU A 18 4.45 13.87 -12.06
C LEU A 18 3.89 12.47 -12.32
N PRO A 19 4.68 11.40 -12.14
CA PRO A 19 4.17 10.04 -12.15
C PRO A 19 3.04 9.83 -11.14
N THR A 20 2.01 9.06 -11.53
CA THR A 20 0.88 8.75 -10.64
C THR A 20 1.27 7.65 -9.65
N ILE A 21 0.91 7.83 -8.37
CA ILE A 21 1.02 6.79 -7.35
C ILE A 21 -0.34 6.12 -7.19
N TYR A 22 -0.44 4.86 -7.61
CA TYR A 22 -1.60 4.00 -7.39
C TYR A 22 -1.45 3.27 -6.06
N THR A 23 -2.12 3.77 -5.04
CA THR A 23 -2.07 3.18 -3.69
C THR A 23 -3.21 2.19 -3.51
N ILE A 24 -2.90 0.91 -3.35
CA ILE A 24 -3.87 -0.17 -3.19
C ILE A 24 -4.03 -0.50 -1.71
N THR A 25 -5.24 -0.35 -1.19
CA THR A 25 -5.57 -0.58 0.22
C THR A 25 -6.65 -1.64 0.36
N PRO A 26 -6.30 -2.86 0.80
CA PRO A 26 -7.28 -3.85 1.23
C PRO A 26 -7.88 -3.42 2.57
N THR A 27 -9.19 -3.52 2.70
CA THR A 27 -9.90 -3.24 3.96
C THR A 27 -11.03 -4.24 4.20
N TYR A 28 -11.51 -4.34 5.43
CA TYR A 28 -12.63 -5.20 5.80
C TYR A 28 -13.35 -4.65 7.02
N LYS A 29 -14.60 -5.05 7.20
CA LYS A 29 -15.43 -4.59 8.32
C LYS A 29 -14.82 -4.97 9.67
N ARG A 30 -14.50 -3.97 10.49
CA ARG A 30 -14.02 -4.09 11.87
C ARG A 30 -14.30 -2.78 12.63
N TYR A 31 -14.29 -2.81 13.96
CA TYR A 31 -14.59 -1.63 14.78
C TYR A 31 -13.68 -0.43 14.51
N VAL A 32 -12.43 -0.67 14.19
CA VAL A 32 -11.44 0.39 13.94
C VAL A 32 -11.32 0.79 12.45
N GLN A 33 -12.10 0.19 11.55
CA GLN A 33 -11.99 0.41 10.11
C GLN A 33 -12.11 1.88 9.71
N LYS A 34 -13.09 2.60 10.24
CA LYS A 34 -13.29 4.01 9.94
C LYS A 34 -12.12 4.86 10.44
N ALA A 35 -11.64 4.60 11.66
CA ALA A 35 -10.49 5.30 12.23
C ALA A 35 -9.20 5.08 11.41
N ASP A 36 -8.95 3.84 10.99
CA ASP A 36 -7.79 3.50 10.16
C ASP A 36 -7.85 4.18 8.78
N LEU A 37 -8.96 4.07 8.08
CA LEU A 37 -9.15 4.73 6.78
C LEU A 37 -9.11 6.25 6.89
N THR A 38 -9.61 6.84 7.98
CA THR A 38 -9.52 8.29 8.25
C THR A 38 -8.06 8.71 8.43
N ARG A 39 -7.29 7.99 9.26
CA ARG A 39 -5.87 8.25 9.46
C ARG A 39 -5.08 8.15 8.15
N MET A 40 -5.34 7.10 7.38
CA MET A 40 -4.71 6.91 6.09
C MET A 40 -5.09 8.02 5.11
N SER A 41 -6.37 8.38 4.97
CA SER A 41 -6.81 9.46 4.08
C SER A 41 -6.14 10.79 4.43
N ASN A 42 -5.98 11.10 5.72
CA ASN A 42 -5.30 12.31 6.17
C ASN A 42 -3.83 12.36 5.70
N THR A 43 -3.14 11.22 5.64
CA THR A 43 -1.80 11.16 5.07
C THR A 43 -1.83 11.33 3.55
N LEU A 44 -2.71 10.60 2.85
CA LEU A 44 -2.79 10.61 1.38
C LEU A 44 -3.23 11.96 0.81
N LEU A 45 -3.99 12.76 1.56
CA LEU A 45 -4.37 14.13 1.19
C LEU A 45 -3.19 15.08 0.97
N HIS A 46 -1.99 14.72 1.41
CA HIS A 46 -0.78 15.51 1.17
C HIS A 46 0.05 15.04 -0.03
N VAL A 47 -0.34 13.94 -0.68
CA VAL A 47 0.42 13.32 -1.76
C VAL A 47 -0.11 13.77 -3.11
N ALA A 48 0.72 14.48 -3.88
CA ALA A 48 0.37 14.89 -5.23
C ALA A 48 0.26 13.69 -6.19
N ASN A 49 -0.60 13.78 -7.20
CA ASN A 49 -0.83 12.75 -8.21
C ASN A 49 -1.03 11.35 -7.63
N LEU A 50 -1.93 11.24 -6.66
CA LEU A 50 -2.28 9.98 -6.04
C LEU A 50 -3.65 9.49 -6.52
N HIS A 51 -3.75 8.21 -6.85
CA HIS A 51 -5.01 7.51 -7.09
C HIS A 51 -5.17 6.40 -6.05
N TRP A 52 -6.16 6.52 -5.18
CA TRP A 52 -6.39 5.58 -4.08
C TRP A 52 -7.36 4.47 -4.49
N ILE A 53 -6.91 3.21 -4.56
CA ILE A 53 -7.73 2.05 -4.88
C ILE A 53 -8.04 1.31 -3.58
N VAL A 54 -9.25 1.50 -3.06
CA VAL A 54 -9.74 0.84 -1.84
C VAL A 54 -10.57 -0.37 -2.21
N VAL A 55 -10.21 -1.53 -1.67
CA VAL A 55 -10.90 -2.79 -1.95
C VAL A 55 -11.41 -3.41 -0.67
N GLU A 56 -12.73 -3.46 -0.50
CA GLU A 56 -13.39 -4.06 0.66
C GLU A 56 -13.56 -5.58 0.51
N ASP A 57 -13.31 -6.32 1.59
CA ASP A 57 -13.85 -7.68 1.75
C ASP A 57 -15.30 -7.57 2.23
N SER A 58 -16.23 -7.54 1.29
CA SER A 58 -17.66 -7.37 1.53
C SER A 58 -18.51 -7.82 0.35
N LYS A 59 -19.76 -8.22 0.60
CA LYS A 59 -20.73 -8.60 -0.46
C LYS A 59 -21.07 -7.42 -1.39
N LYS A 60 -21.03 -6.20 -0.87
CA LYS A 60 -21.30 -4.95 -1.60
C LYS A 60 -20.49 -3.84 -1.00
N LYS A 61 -20.20 -2.79 -1.75
CA LYS A 61 -19.57 -1.56 -1.25
C LYS A 61 -20.39 -1.00 -0.07
N THR A 62 -19.73 -0.79 1.08
CA THR A 62 -20.42 -0.29 2.27
C THR A 62 -20.59 1.22 2.24
N THR A 63 -21.67 1.73 2.84
CA THR A 63 -21.93 3.17 2.95
C THR A 63 -20.81 3.88 3.70
N LEU A 64 -20.29 3.26 4.77
CA LEU A 64 -19.19 3.80 5.57
C LEU A 64 -17.98 4.16 4.68
N VAL A 65 -17.51 3.22 3.86
CA VAL A 65 -16.33 3.45 3.01
C VAL A 65 -16.68 4.38 1.85
N GLN A 66 -17.86 4.27 1.24
CA GLN A 66 -18.31 5.19 0.18
C GLN A 66 -18.32 6.64 0.64
N ASP A 67 -18.90 6.91 1.81
CA ASP A 67 -19.05 8.29 2.32
C ASP A 67 -17.71 8.85 2.80
N LEU A 68 -16.85 8.02 3.41
CA LEU A 68 -15.51 8.42 3.74
C LEU A 68 -14.74 8.84 2.48
N LEU A 69 -14.70 8.01 1.45
CA LEU A 69 -13.96 8.28 0.21
C LEU A 69 -14.47 9.55 -0.49
N LYS A 70 -15.79 9.75 -0.59
CA LYS A 70 -16.38 10.97 -1.16
C LYS A 70 -15.94 12.23 -0.44
N LYS A 71 -15.80 12.18 0.90
CA LYS A 71 -15.39 13.33 1.72
C LYS A 71 -13.92 13.70 1.57
N THR A 72 -13.06 12.78 1.09
CA THR A 72 -11.62 13.05 0.95
C THR A 72 -11.26 14.01 -0.17
N GLY A 73 -12.03 14.05 -1.25
CA GLY A 73 -11.68 14.78 -2.46
C GLY A 73 -10.49 14.19 -3.25
N LEU A 74 -9.95 13.03 -2.83
CA LEU A 74 -8.91 12.30 -3.57
C LEU A 74 -9.47 11.68 -4.85
N ASN A 75 -8.62 11.49 -5.84
CA ASN A 75 -8.91 10.56 -6.92
C ASN A 75 -8.92 9.15 -6.35
N TYR A 76 -10.04 8.44 -6.45
CA TYR A 76 -10.15 7.10 -5.90
C TYR A 76 -10.94 6.13 -6.77
N THR A 77 -10.69 4.86 -6.56
CA THR A 77 -11.51 3.74 -7.03
C THR A 77 -11.93 2.91 -5.82
N HIS A 78 -13.23 2.68 -5.67
CA HIS A 78 -13.78 1.82 -4.64
C HIS A 78 -14.25 0.51 -5.26
N LEU A 79 -13.66 -0.60 -4.84
CA LEU A 79 -13.98 -1.96 -5.27
C LEU A 79 -14.42 -2.79 -4.06
N ASN A 80 -15.08 -3.91 -4.33
CA ASN A 80 -15.36 -4.91 -3.32
C ASN A 80 -15.23 -6.32 -3.86
N VAL A 81 -14.82 -7.25 -3.02
CA VAL A 81 -14.79 -8.69 -3.28
C VAL A 81 -15.26 -9.40 -2.02
N HIS A 82 -16.12 -10.41 -2.16
CA HIS A 82 -16.53 -11.22 -1.02
C HIS A 82 -15.76 -12.53 -0.98
N ILE A 83 -14.90 -12.65 0.02
CA ILE A 83 -14.02 -13.81 0.20
C ILE A 83 -14.72 -14.83 1.08
N LEU A 84 -15.35 -15.84 0.46
CA LEU A 84 -16.08 -16.89 1.15
C LEU A 84 -15.18 -17.94 1.83
N GLN A 85 -13.96 -18.11 1.32
CA GLN A 85 -13.01 -19.09 1.80
C GLN A 85 -11.92 -18.44 2.63
N LYS A 86 -11.47 -19.12 3.69
CA LYS A 86 -10.34 -18.67 4.48
C LYS A 86 -9.07 -18.73 3.62
N LEU A 87 -8.63 -17.58 3.11
CA LEU A 87 -7.39 -17.47 2.37
C LEU A 87 -6.18 -17.67 3.29
N THR A 88 -5.12 -18.22 2.75
CA THR A 88 -3.86 -18.40 3.49
C THR A 88 -3.20 -17.06 3.84
N SER A 89 -3.45 -16.02 3.00
CA SER A 89 -2.96 -14.67 3.26
C SER A 89 -4.08 -13.65 3.10
N LYS A 90 -4.27 -12.86 4.14
CA LYS A 90 -5.26 -11.77 4.17
C LYS A 90 -4.89 -10.68 3.15
N GLY A 91 -5.90 -10.08 2.54
CA GLY A 91 -5.71 -9.00 1.57
C GLY A 91 -5.31 -9.41 0.16
N SER A 92 -4.92 -10.68 -0.08
CA SER A 92 -4.47 -11.13 -1.41
C SER A 92 -5.57 -11.05 -2.48
N GLY A 93 -6.80 -11.43 -2.15
CA GLY A 93 -7.93 -11.33 -3.08
C GLY A 93 -8.25 -9.89 -3.44
N GLN A 94 -8.21 -9.00 -2.47
CA GLN A 94 -8.43 -7.57 -2.68
C GLN A 94 -7.33 -6.96 -3.56
N ARG A 95 -6.05 -7.26 -3.26
CA ARG A 95 -4.91 -6.78 -4.08
C ARG A 95 -4.98 -7.28 -5.51
N ASN A 96 -5.38 -8.55 -5.73
CA ASN A 96 -5.56 -9.11 -7.08
C ASN A 96 -6.68 -8.41 -7.85
N LEU A 97 -7.81 -8.08 -7.19
CA LEU A 97 -8.88 -7.32 -7.84
C LEU A 97 -8.41 -5.92 -8.24
N ALA A 98 -7.61 -5.26 -7.41
CA ALA A 98 -7.01 -3.97 -7.75
C ALA A 98 -6.02 -4.07 -8.91
N LEU A 99 -5.17 -5.10 -8.95
CA LEU A 99 -4.25 -5.36 -10.07
C LEU A 99 -5.02 -5.61 -11.38
N LYS A 100 -6.12 -6.37 -11.31
CA LYS A 100 -7.01 -6.57 -12.46
C LYS A 100 -7.61 -5.24 -12.92
N TRP A 101 -8.11 -4.42 -12.01
CA TRP A 101 -8.66 -3.10 -12.34
C TRP A 101 -7.63 -2.21 -13.03
N LEU A 102 -6.37 -2.17 -12.55
CA LEU A 102 -5.30 -1.42 -13.21
C LEU A 102 -5.09 -1.87 -14.65
N ARG A 103 -5.03 -3.19 -14.90
CA ARG A 103 -4.85 -3.77 -16.25
C ARG A 103 -6.03 -3.53 -17.18
N ASP A 104 -7.24 -3.50 -16.64
CA ASP A 104 -8.47 -3.28 -17.43
C ASP A 104 -8.69 -1.79 -17.79
N ASN A 105 -8.15 -0.85 -16.98
CA ASN A 105 -8.47 0.58 -17.11
C ASN A 105 -7.28 1.47 -17.53
N ILE A 106 -6.05 0.95 -17.52
CA ILE A 106 -4.85 1.71 -17.88
C ILE A 106 -4.14 1.00 -19.04
N SER A 107 -3.88 1.74 -20.11
CA SER A 107 -3.19 1.20 -21.28
C SER A 107 -1.67 1.10 -21.05
N VAL A 108 -1.07 0.01 -21.52
CA VAL A 108 0.41 -0.17 -21.56
C VAL A 108 1.08 0.92 -22.40
N ASN A 109 0.36 1.45 -23.40
CA ASN A 109 0.85 2.51 -24.30
C ASN A 109 0.63 3.92 -23.75
N ASP A 110 0.00 4.03 -22.58
CA ASP A 110 -0.20 5.31 -21.93
C ASP A 110 1.17 5.82 -21.45
N SER A 111 1.60 6.99 -21.95
CA SER A 111 2.90 7.59 -21.62
C SER A 111 3.01 8.01 -20.16
N ASN A 112 1.92 7.89 -19.38
CA ASN A 112 1.88 8.28 -17.99
C ASN A 112 2.68 7.29 -17.14
N ALA A 113 3.87 7.71 -16.76
CA ALA A 113 4.67 7.02 -15.76
C ALA A 113 3.85 6.87 -14.47
N GLY A 114 3.97 5.74 -13.81
CA GLY A 114 3.27 5.49 -12.55
C GLY A 114 3.93 4.40 -11.72
N VAL A 115 3.52 4.33 -10.47
CA VAL A 115 3.98 3.34 -9.51
C VAL A 115 2.80 2.74 -8.76
N VAL A 116 2.86 1.45 -8.47
CA VAL A 116 1.86 0.72 -7.67
C VAL A 116 2.45 0.44 -6.30
N TYR A 117 1.73 0.86 -5.27
CA TYR A 117 2.11 0.64 -3.88
C TYR A 117 0.99 -0.06 -3.11
N PHE A 118 1.35 -1.09 -2.33
CA PHE A 118 0.43 -1.85 -1.50
C PHE A 118 0.48 -1.31 -0.07
N ALA A 119 -0.55 -0.59 0.33
CA ALA A 119 -0.62 0.12 1.60
C ALA A 119 -1.78 -0.39 2.44
N ASP A 120 -1.48 -1.13 3.52
CA ASP A 120 -2.49 -1.60 4.46
C ASP A 120 -3.05 -0.43 5.27
N ASP A 121 -4.34 -0.46 5.59
CA ASP A 121 -5.07 0.66 6.20
C ASP A 121 -4.69 0.95 7.66
N ASP A 122 -4.02 0.00 8.33
CA ASP A 122 -3.58 0.12 9.72
C ASP A 122 -2.08 0.45 9.89
N ASN A 123 -1.31 0.52 8.80
CA ASN A 123 0.09 0.96 8.83
C ASN A 123 0.24 2.48 9.00
N THR A 124 1.45 2.92 9.29
CA THR A 124 1.81 4.35 9.41
C THR A 124 2.84 4.72 8.35
N TYR A 125 2.64 5.82 7.65
CA TYR A 125 3.43 6.24 6.49
C TYR A 125 3.97 7.65 6.67
N SER A 126 5.27 7.85 6.44
CA SER A 126 5.87 9.16 6.25
C SER A 126 5.52 9.71 4.86
N LEU A 127 5.35 11.02 4.72
CA LEU A 127 5.12 11.65 3.41
C LEU A 127 6.33 11.45 2.48
N GLU A 128 7.53 11.49 3.02
CA GLU A 128 8.78 11.26 2.28
C GLU A 128 8.80 9.90 1.56
N LEU A 129 8.09 8.89 2.08
CA LEU A 129 8.00 7.59 1.43
C LEU A 129 7.40 7.66 0.02
N PHE A 130 6.38 8.51 -0.16
CA PHE A 130 5.72 8.68 -1.45
C PHE A 130 6.61 9.40 -2.47
N ASP A 131 7.48 10.29 -2.01
CA ASP A 131 8.48 10.94 -2.85
C ASP A 131 9.56 9.94 -3.29
N GLU A 132 10.04 9.10 -2.36
CA GLU A 132 11.04 8.05 -2.61
C GLU A 132 10.57 7.02 -3.66
N MET A 133 9.29 6.62 -3.63
CA MET A 133 8.76 5.62 -4.57
C MET A 133 8.39 6.17 -5.95
N ARG A 134 8.16 7.47 -6.10
CA ARG A 134 7.51 8.07 -7.28
C ARG A 134 8.17 7.73 -8.60
N TYR A 135 9.50 7.65 -8.63
CA TYR A 135 10.28 7.40 -9.84
C TYR A 135 10.87 5.98 -9.89
N THR A 136 10.16 4.99 -9.36
CA THR A 136 10.52 3.58 -9.45
C THR A 136 10.59 3.11 -10.91
N LYS A 137 11.75 2.59 -11.32
CA LYS A 137 11.96 2.09 -12.70
C LYS A 137 11.47 0.65 -12.88
N LYS A 138 11.71 -0.20 -11.87
CA LYS A 138 11.22 -1.60 -11.83
C LYS A 138 10.56 -1.89 -10.48
N VAL A 139 11.36 -2.10 -9.43
CA VAL A 139 10.88 -2.32 -8.06
C VAL A 139 11.79 -1.57 -7.08
N SER A 140 11.24 -0.61 -6.38
CA SER A 140 11.92 0.06 -5.27
C SER A 140 11.68 -0.66 -3.95
N VAL A 141 12.70 -0.66 -3.06
CA VAL A 141 12.65 -1.31 -1.75
C VAL A 141 13.21 -0.40 -0.65
N TRP A 142 12.70 -0.54 0.58
CA TRP A 142 13.09 0.26 1.76
C TRP A 142 12.83 -0.50 3.06
N PRO A 143 13.40 -0.03 4.21
CA PRO A 143 13.14 -0.63 5.51
C PRO A 143 11.70 -0.44 5.97
N VAL A 144 11.18 -1.43 6.71
CA VAL A 144 9.87 -1.38 7.36
C VAL A 144 10.03 -1.53 8.87
N GLY A 145 9.58 -0.55 9.61
CA GLY A 145 9.57 -0.58 11.06
C GLY A 145 8.52 -1.59 11.59
N PHE A 146 8.83 -2.26 12.69
CA PHE A 146 7.96 -3.22 13.41
C PHE A 146 7.54 -4.47 12.63
N ALA A 147 8.02 -4.65 11.39
CA ALA A 147 7.83 -5.87 10.62
C ALA A 147 8.53 -7.06 11.31
N GLY A 148 7.97 -8.27 11.17
CA GLY A 148 8.55 -9.47 11.74
C GLY A 148 8.66 -9.47 13.27
N SER A 149 7.95 -8.61 13.99
CA SER A 149 8.04 -8.41 15.45
C SER A 149 9.45 -8.01 15.93
N VAL A 150 10.19 -7.29 15.09
CA VAL A 150 11.49 -6.67 15.40
C VAL A 150 11.41 -5.16 15.18
N ARG A 151 12.46 -4.44 15.59
CA ARG A 151 12.50 -2.98 15.44
C ARG A 151 12.31 -2.55 13.99
N TYR A 152 12.93 -3.26 13.04
CA TYR A 152 12.76 -3.09 11.61
C TYR A 152 13.22 -4.34 10.84
N GLU A 153 12.74 -4.50 9.62
CA GLU A 153 13.31 -5.38 8.59
C GLU A 153 13.81 -4.51 7.44
N SER A 154 14.94 -4.88 6.80
CA SER A 154 15.59 -4.07 5.77
C SER A 154 16.25 -4.90 4.67
N CYS A 155 16.49 -4.28 3.52
CA CYS A 155 17.41 -4.80 2.53
C CYS A 155 18.87 -4.48 2.91
N LYS A 156 19.81 -5.35 2.51
CA LYS A 156 21.25 -5.13 2.59
C LYS A 156 21.75 -4.60 1.26
N VAL A 157 22.45 -3.46 1.30
CA VAL A 157 22.97 -2.76 0.11
C VAL A 157 24.49 -2.78 0.15
N ASN A 158 25.13 -3.10 -0.99
CA ASN A 158 26.58 -3.08 -1.12
C ASN A 158 27.11 -1.69 -1.49
N GLU A 159 28.42 -1.52 -1.56
CA GLU A 159 29.08 -0.27 -1.91
C GLU A 159 28.71 0.28 -3.31
N LEU A 160 28.24 -0.60 -4.20
CA LEU A 160 27.78 -0.22 -5.54
C LEU A 160 26.28 0.18 -5.57
N GLY A 161 25.64 0.31 -4.39
CA GLY A 161 24.22 0.66 -4.29
C GLY A 161 23.28 -0.45 -4.76
N LYS A 162 23.70 -1.73 -4.71
CA LYS A 162 22.88 -2.88 -5.12
C LYS A 162 22.43 -3.70 -3.93
N VAL A 163 21.17 -4.13 -3.96
CA VAL A 163 20.63 -5.07 -2.97
C VAL A 163 21.27 -6.43 -3.17
N TYR A 164 21.85 -6.98 -2.12
CA TYR A 164 22.49 -8.31 -2.16
C TYR A 164 21.91 -9.30 -1.13
N GLY A 165 21.01 -8.86 -0.25
CA GLY A 165 20.40 -9.69 0.77
C GLY A 165 19.44 -8.92 1.67
N TRP A 166 19.10 -9.53 2.80
CA TRP A 166 18.06 -9.04 3.71
C TRP A 166 18.52 -9.10 5.16
N GLU A 167 18.10 -8.14 5.94
CA GLU A 167 18.20 -8.11 7.40
C GLU A 167 16.80 -8.31 7.97
N VAL A 168 16.44 -9.58 8.15
CA VAL A 168 15.12 -10.02 8.63
C VAL A 168 15.25 -11.18 9.60
N LYS A 169 14.34 -11.26 10.56
CA LYS A 169 14.33 -12.34 11.56
C LYS A 169 13.66 -13.61 11.01
N ALA A 170 12.54 -13.46 10.33
CA ALA A 170 11.74 -14.58 9.86
C ALA A 170 12.16 -15.03 8.46
N SER A 171 12.60 -16.28 8.32
CA SER A 171 12.97 -16.90 7.04
C SER A 171 13.92 -16.04 6.19
N PRO A 172 15.14 -15.76 6.69
CA PRO A 172 16.10 -14.84 6.03
C PRO A 172 16.57 -15.31 4.65
N ASN A 173 16.48 -16.61 4.37
CA ASN A 173 16.92 -17.22 3.11
C ASN A 173 15.90 -17.09 1.96
N ARG A 174 14.81 -16.33 2.13
CA ARG A 174 13.89 -16.02 1.02
C ARG A 174 14.59 -15.11 0.02
N THR A 175 14.36 -15.33 -1.27
CA THR A 175 14.92 -14.47 -2.33
C THR A 175 14.52 -13.00 -2.14
N PHE A 176 13.26 -12.76 -1.75
CA PHE A 176 12.73 -11.46 -1.42
C PHE A 176 12.13 -11.53 -0.01
N ALA A 177 12.97 -11.33 1.00
CA ALA A 177 12.57 -11.33 2.40
C ALA A 177 12.18 -9.92 2.83
N ILE A 178 11.03 -9.46 2.36
CA ILE A 178 10.52 -8.10 2.55
C ILE A 178 9.05 -8.13 2.99
N ASP A 179 8.62 -7.14 3.75
CA ASP A 179 7.23 -6.90 4.12
C ASP A 179 6.47 -6.26 2.95
N MET A 180 5.12 -6.44 2.90
CA MET A 180 4.25 -5.86 1.88
C MET A 180 4.37 -4.34 1.78
N ALA A 181 4.59 -3.66 2.89
CA ALA A 181 4.80 -2.21 2.92
C ALA A 181 6.19 -1.77 2.47
N GLY A 182 7.13 -2.71 2.25
CA GLY A 182 8.55 -2.43 1.99
C GLY A 182 8.94 -2.24 0.54
N PHE A 183 8.00 -2.26 -0.41
CA PHE A 183 8.32 -2.13 -1.83
C PHE A 183 7.21 -1.42 -2.63
N ALA A 184 7.59 -0.83 -3.76
CA ALA A 184 6.67 -0.37 -4.79
C ALA A 184 7.11 -0.88 -6.16
N VAL A 185 6.18 -1.02 -7.09
CA VAL A 185 6.40 -1.62 -8.42
C VAL A 185 6.04 -0.60 -9.50
N ASN A 186 6.87 -0.47 -10.51
CA ASN A 186 6.56 0.33 -11.69
C ASN A 186 5.25 -0.14 -12.33
N LEU A 187 4.37 0.79 -12.68
CA LEU A 187 3.06 0.49 -13.24
C LEU A 187 3.17 -0.32 -14.55
N GLN A 188 4.07 0.07 -15.47
CA GLN A 188 4.24 -0.61 -16.75
C GLN A 188 4.69 -2.07 -16.58
N LEU A 189 5.48 -2.35 -15.53
CA LEU A 189 5.86 -3.72 -15.19
C LEU A 189 4.64 -4.56 -14.75
N ILE A 190 3.71 -3.96 -14.02
CA ILE A 190 2.43 -4.61 -13.64
C ILE A 190 1.53 -4.85 -14.86
N LEU A 191 1.43 -3.85 -15.75
CA LEU A 191 0.57 -3.93 -16.93
C LEU A 191 1.12 -4.95 -17.96
N SER A 192 2.42 -5.01 -18.17
CA SER A 192 3.07 -5.91 -19.13
C SER A 192 3.07 -7.38 -18.69
N LYS A 193 2.89 -7.66 -17.38
CA LYS A 193 2.86 -9.02 -16.83
C LYS A 193 1.46 -9.34 -16.28
N SER A 194 0.53 -9.60 -17.18
CA SER A 194 -0.90 -9.75 -16.87
C SER A 194 -1.24 -10.96 -15.97
N ASP A 195 -0.42 -11.99 -15.96
CA ASP A 195 -0.58 -13.23 -15.20
C ASP A 195 -0.02 -13.14 -13.76
N VAL A 196 0.78 -12.13 -13.45
CA VAL A 196 1.37 -11.98 -12.12
C VAL A 196 0.33 -11.49 -11.10
N ASN A 197 0.05 -12.33 -10.12
CA ASN A 197 -0.92 -12.10 -9.06
C ASN A 197 -0.43 -12.67 -7.72
N PHE A 198 -0.99 -12.20 -6.62
CA PHE A 198 -0.81 -12.80 -5.30
C PHE A 198 -1.48 -14.17 -5.25
N ARG A 199 -0.81 -15.16 -4.67
CA ARG A 199 -1.41 -16.48 -4.51
C ARG A 199 -2.47 -16.49 -3.42
N LEU A 200 -3.61 -17.13 -3.71
CA LEU A 200 -4.74 -17.18 -2.78
C LEU A 200 -4.64 -18.37 -1.82
N PHE A 201 -4.09 -19.50 -2.29
CA PHE A 201 -4.03 -20.77 -1.56
C PHE A 201 -2.63 -21.36 -1.58
N ASN A 202 -2.38 -22.32 -0.67
CA ASN A 202 -1.16 -23.13 -0.62
C ASN A 202 0.14 -22.31 -0.56
N ILE A 203 0.11 -21.20 0.17
CA ILE A 203 1.29 -20.39 0.41
C ILE A 203 1.61 -20.34 1.90
N SER A 204 2.87 -20.61 2.25
CA SER A 204 3.33 -20.49 3.62
C SER A 204 3.32 -19.02 4.05
N HIS A 205 3.06 -18.78 5.33
CA HIS A 205 3.09 -17.46 5.93
C HIS A 205 4.41 -16.72 5.58
N GLY A 206 4.31 -15.45 5.23
CA GLY A 206 5.46 -14.61 4.88
C GLY A 206 6.11 -14.89 3.51
N LYS A 207 5.49 -15.67 2.62
CA LYS A 207 6.02 -15.95 1.27
C LYS A 207 5.25 -15.29 0.13
N GLN A 208 4.24 -14.48 0.43
CA GLN A 208 3.43 -13.80 -0.61
C GLN A 208 4.28 -12.83 -1.42
N GLU A 209 5.01 -11.97 -0.74
CA GLU A 209 5.88 -10.96 -1.33
C GLU A 209 6.96 -11.61 -2.19
N THR A 210 7.61 -12.66 -1.64
CA THR A 210 8.63 -13.43 -2.36
C THR A 210 8.10 -14.02 -3.67
N ARG A 211 6.90 -14.60 -3.65
CA ARG A 211 6.28 -15.20 -4.85
C ARG A 211 5.92 -14.14 -5.86
N PHE A 212 5.25 -13.09 -5.43
CA PHE A 212 4.84 -11.99 -6.30
C PHE A 212 6.06 -11.33 -6.98
N LEU A 213 7.11 -11.02 -6.22
CA LEU A 213 8.30 -10.36 -6.75
C LEU A 213 9.15 -11.26 -7.65
N LYS A 214 9.22 -12.59 -7.39
CA LYS A 214 9.93 -13.54 -8.26
C LYS A 214 9.38 -13.59 -9.68
N ASP A 215 8.08 -13.41 -9.82
CA ASP A 215 7.42 -13.43 -11.12
C ASP A 215 7.62 -12.08 -11.87
N LEU A 216 8.05 -11.03 -11.17
CA LEU A 216 8.29 -9.69 -11.72
C LEU A 216 9.75 -9.41 -12.05
N VAL A 217 10.68 -9.66 -11.10
CA VAL A 217 12.06 -9.18 -11.14
C VAL A 217 13.05 -10.17 -10.53
N THR A 218 14.34 -9.91 -10.76
CA THR A 218 15.45 -10.52 -10.04
C THR A 218 15.97 -9.60 -8.93
N LEU A 219 16.83 -10.12 -8.05
CA LEU A 219 17.39 -9.32 -6.96
C LEU A 219 18.19 -8.11 -7.46
N SER A 220 18.88 -8.24 -8.61
CA SER A 220 19.67 -7.17 -9.23
C SER A 220 18.84 -6.03 -9.83
N ASP A 221 17.53 -6.25 -10.03
CA ASP A 221 16.61 -5.24 -10.54
C ASP A 221 16.06 -4.32 -9.45
N LEU A 222 16.33 -4.64 -8.17
CA LEU A 222 15.83 -3.86 -7.05
C LEU A 222 16.55 -2.52 -6.93
N GLU A 223 15.78 -1.49 -6.59
CA GLU A 223 16.23 -0.12 -6.39
C GLU A 223 16.14 0.23 -4.91
N PRO A 224 17.25 0.20 -4.13
CA PRO A 224 17.22 0.60 -2.73
C PRO A 224 16.93 2.10 -2.62
N LYS A 225 15.91 2.45 -1.83
CA LYS A 225 15.47 3.80 -1.53
C LYS A 225 15.68 4.12 -0.04
N ALA A 226 15.16 5.25 0.42
CA ALA A 226 15.26 5.67 1.82
C ALA A 226 16.72 5.62 2.31
N ALA A 227 17.57 6.42 1.68
CA ALA A 227 19.02 6.52 1.94
C ALA A 227 19.72 5.15 1.87
N ASN A 228 19.57 4.42 0.75
CA ASN A 228 20.11 3.08 0.56
C ASN A 228 19.68 2.08 1.65
N CYS A 229 18.39 2.03 1.96
CA CYS A 229 17.80 1.15 2.98
C CYS A 229 18.31 1.41 4.42
N THR A 230 18.66 2.64 4.76
CA THR A 230 19.09 3.00 6.12
C THR A 230 18.07 3.83 6.90
N LYS A 231 16.98 4.27 6.24
CA LYS A 231 15.94 5.11 6.84
C LYS A 231 14.59 4.40 6.85
N VAL A 232 13.93 4.36 8.00
CA VAL A 232 12.57 3.83 8.13
C VAL A 232 11.58 4.93 7.84
N LEU A 233 10.71 4.74 6.83
CA LEU A 233 9.69 5.69 6.39
C LEU A 233 8.27 5.11 6.44
N VAL A 234 8.15 3.83 6.80
CA VAL A 234 6.87 3.12 6.98
C VAL A 234 6.97 2.16 8.16
N TRP A 235 5.90 2.05 8.90
CA TRP A 235 5.80 1.18 10.08
C TRP A 235 4.61 0.23 9.95
N HIS A 236 4.84 -1.06 10.15
CA HIS A 236 3.81 -2.08 10.27
C HIS A 236 3.12 -1.95 11.63
N THR A 237 2.23 -0.99 11.75
CA THR A 237 1.44 -0.74 12.95
C THR A 237 0.13 -1.52 12.93
N ARG A 238 -0.57 -1.54 14.06
CA ARG A 238 -1.92 -2.10 14.18
C ARG A 238 -2.74 -1.23 15.11
N THR A 239 -3.98 -0.98 14.73
CA THR A 239 -4.94 -0.35 15.62
C THR A 239 -5.75 -1.43 16.33
N SER A 240 -5.80 -1.36 17.64
CA SER A 240 -6.59 -2.27 18.47
C SER A 240 -7.75 -1.52 19.10
N ALA A 241 -8.93 -2.13 19.11
CA ALA A 241 -10.04 -1.64 19.93
C ALA A 241 -9.68 -1.71 21.42
N PRO A 242 -10.26 -0.87 22.29
CA PRO A 242 -10.04 -0.96 23.72
C PRO A 242 -10.31 -2.38 24.24
N PRO A 243 -9.54 -2.90 25.23
CA PRO A 243 -9.67 -4.28 25.70
C PRO A 243 -11.05 -4.66 26.22
N GLN A 244 -11.81 -3.70 26.74
CA GLN A 244 -13.18 -3.87 27.25
C GLN A 244 -14.20 -3.19 26.34
N PHE A 245 -13.99 -3.27 25.03
CA PHE A 245 -14.93 -2.69 24.08
C PHE A 245 -16.31 -3.33 24.24
N ARG A 246 -17.31 -2.51 24.60
CA ARG A 246 -18.72 -2.91 24.68
C ARG A 246 -19.49 -2.14 23.62
N SER A 247 -20.41 -2.80 22.95
CA SER A 247 -21.38 -2.14 22.08
C SER A 247 -22.39 -1.39 22.99
N PHE A 248 -22.06 -0.14 23.29
CA PHE A 248 -22.90 0.76 24.07
C PHE A 248 -22.93 2.11 23.36
N GLY A 249 -24.12 2.71 23.28
CA GLY A 249 -24.28 4.05 22.74
C GLY A 249 -25.51 4.20 21.85
N ASP A 250 -25.73 5.42 21.43
CA ASP A 250 -26.80 5.76 20.49
C ASP A 250 -26.50 5.18 19.10
N PRO A 251 -27.41 4.36 18.52
CA PRO A 251 -27.22 3.79 17.19
C PRO A 251 -27.18 4.84 16.07
N ASN A 252 -27.60 6.08 16.32
CA ASN A 252 -27.53 7.19 15.37
C ASN A 252 -26.16 7.86 15.32
N ILE A 253 -25.26 7.57 16.26
CA ILE A 253 -23.88 8.06 16.22
C ILE A 253 -23.07 7.20 15.24
N GLU A 254 -22.65 7.83 14.16
CA GLU A 254 -21.76 7.23 13.16
C GLU A 254 -20.35 6.97 13.76
N THR A 255 -19.95 5.70 13.92
CA THR A 255 -18.65 5.28 14.47
C THR A 255 -17.80 4.55 13.44
#